data_4041ef7a8e2c05fe8008a7745dbb26d4
#
_entry.id   4041ef7a8e2c05fe8008a7745dbb26d4
#
_cell.length_a   1.000
_cell.length_b   1.000
_cell.length_c   1.000
_cell.angle_alpha   90.00
_cell.angle_beta   90.00
_cell.angle_gamma   90.00
#
_symmetry.space_group_name_H-M   'P 1'
#
loop_
_entity.id
_entity.type
_entity.pdbx_description
1 polymer ?
#
loop_
_entity_poly.entity_id
_entity_poly.type
_entity_poly.pdbx_seq_one_letter_code
_entity_poly.pdbx_strand_id
1 'polypeptide(L)'
;VVGVVSLLAWGLGYFGQPHILVRFMAAESIRVLPNARRISIMWMIFSLSGAVSVGFFGAAFFAEHADLVGPVAENNERIFIILAQVLFNPWIAGILMSAVLAAVMSTLSCQLLVCSSTLTEDFYRVFFRPKASQFELMCFGRGMVLLIALIAILIALDPNSLVFGLVSYAWAGFGAAFGPVILIGLWWKRMNRSGALAGMVVGAATVLIWHHFAWFGLYEILPGFILASIAIFVVSLMTEEPSDDMKKNFETVATAVHDL
;
A
#
# COMPACT_ATOMS: atom_id res chain seq x y z
N VAL A 1 19.72 -4.55 14.72
CA VAL A 1 18.59 -3.78 15.29
C VAL A 1 17.90 -2.99 14.19
N VAL A 2 18.60 -2.16 13.40
CA VAL A 2 18.01 -1.31 12.33
C VAL A 2 17.19 -2.15 11.33
N GLY A 3 17.71 -3.25 10.83
CA GLY A 3 17.01 -4.12 9.88
C GLY A 3 15.70 -4.68 10.44
N VAL A 4 15.67 -5.11 11.70
CA VAL A 4 14.45 -5.62 12.35
C VAL A 4 13.39 -4.50 12.47
N VAL A 5 13.83 -3.31 12.89
CA VAL A 5 12.94 -2.14 13.02
C VAL A 5 12.37 -1.76 11.65
N SER A 6 13.18 -1.76 10.60
CA SER A 6 12.76 -1.47 9.23
C SER A 6 11.73 -2.48 8.71
N LEU A 7 11.92 -3.77 9.00
CA LEU A 7 10.96 -4.82 8.61
C LEU A 7 9.63 -4.67 9.36
N LEU A 8 9.65 -4.37 10.66
CA LEU A 8 8.43 -4.13 11.44
C LEU A 8 7.70 -2.86 10.99
N ALA A 9 8.43 -1.85 10.54
CA ALA A 9 7.85 -0.60 10.05
C ALA A 9 6.98 -0.77 8.78
N TRP A 10 7.13 -1.89 8.06
CA TRP A 10 6.25 -2.22 6.93
C TRP A 10 4.77 -2.20 7.32
N GLY A 11 4.46 -2.65 8.54
CA GLY A 11 3.09 -2.65 9.08
C GLY A 11 2.43 -1.27 9.13
N LEU A 12 3.21 -0.20 9.29
CA LEU A 12 2.70 1.17 9.30
C LEU A 12 2.10 1.59 7.95
N GLY A 13 2.59 1.01 6.86
CA GLY A 13 2.15 1.33 5.51
C GLY A 13 0.70 0.94 5.23
N TYR A 14 0.17 -0.09 5.88
CA TYR A 14 -1.21 -0.55 5.67
C TYR A 14 -2.26 0.53 5.94
N PHE A 15 -2.00 1.41 6.89
CA PHE A 15 -2.93 2.49 7.27
C PHE A 15 -3.02 3.60 6.22
N GLY A 16 -2.05 3.70 5.32
CA GLY A 16 -2.03 4.76 4.31
C GLY A 16 -2.33 4.30 2.88
N GLN A 17 -2.54 3.00 2.63
CA GLN A 17 -2.70 2.49 1.26
C GLN A 17 -4.12 2.74 0.71
N PRO A 18 -4.30 3.53 -0.36
CA PRO A 18 -5.64 3.87 -0.88
C PRO A 18 -6.43 2.64 -1.28
N HIS A 19 -5.81 1.67 -1.95
CA HIS A 19 -6.46 0.45 -2.40
C HIS A 19 -6.89 -0.49 -1.27
N ILE A 20 -6.35 -0.33 -0.07
CA ILE A 20 -6.77 -1.04 1.15
C ILE A 20 -7.92 -0.28 1.81
N LEU A 21 -7.77 1.05 1.99
CA LEU A 21 -8.77 1.90 2.63
C LEU A 21 -10.12 1.87 1.93
N VAL A 22 -10.12 1.92 0.59
CA VAL A 22 -11.35 1.82 -0.22
C VAL A 22 -12.15 0.56 0.08
N ARG A 23 -11.51 -0.56 0.39
CA ARG A 23 -12.20 -1.82 0.73
C ARG A 23 -12.93 -1.74 2.06
N PHE A 24 -12.36 -1.04 3.05
CA PHE A 24 -13.06 -0.79 4.30
C PHE A 24 -14.23 0.20 4.12
N MET A 25 -14.04 1.22 3.29
CA MET A 25 -15.09 2.19 2.97
C MET A 25 -16.26 1.55 2.21
N ALA A 26 -16.01 0.50 1.43
CA ALA A 26 -17.04 -0.24 0.68
C ALA A 26 -17.74 -1.32 1.52
N ALA A 27 -17.46 -1.45 2.81
CA ALA A 27 -18.14 -2.42 3.67
C ALA A 27 -19.61 -2.06 3.86
N GLU A 28 -20.50 -3.04 3.77
CA GLU A 28 -21.95 -2.87 3.90
C GLU A 28 -22.36 -2.27 5.27
N SER A 29 -21.66 -2.67 6.31
CA SER A 29 -21.86 -2.15 7.65
C SER A 29 -20.64 -2.35 8.54
N ILE A 30 -20.54 -1.59 9.63
CA ILE A 30 -19.49 -1.73 10.65
C ILE A 30 -19.49 -3.13 11.26
N ARG A 31 -20.66 -3.76 11.38
CA ARG A 31 -20.83 -5.08 12.02
C ARG A 31 -20.14 -6.23 11.27
N VAL A 32 -19.87 -6.09 9.99
CA VAL A 32 -19.15 -7.11 9.21
C VAL A 32 -17.63 -7.04 9.40
N LEU A 33 -17.10 -5.91 9.87
CA LEU A 33 -15.66 -5.67 10.00
C LEU A 33 -14.94 -6.65 10.94
N PRO A 34 -15.48 -7.05 12.12
CA PRO A 34 -14.82 -8.02 12.98
C PRO A 34 -14.63 -9.39 12.32
N ASN A 35 -15.63 -9.86 11.58
CA ASN A 35 -15.53 -11.13 10.85
C ASN A 35 -14.58 -11.02 9.65
N ALA A 36 -14.66 -9.95 8.87
CA ALA A 36 -13.73 -9.66 7.79
C ALA A 36 -12.28 -9.63 8.29
N ARG A 37 -12.02 -8.97 9.43
CA ARG A 37 -10.71 -8.95 10.07
C ARG A 37 -10.21 -10.34 10.44
N ARG A 38 -11.04 -11.17 11.08
CA ARG A 38 -10.66 -12.55 11.48
C ARG A 38 -10.27 -13.38 10.25
N ILE A 39 -11.10 -13.37 9.21
CA ILE A 39 -10.85 -14.10 7.98
C ILE A 39 -9.56 -13.61 7.32
N SER A 40 -9.38 -12.28 7.21
CA SER A 40 -8.18 -11.68 6.60
C SER A 40 -6.91 -12.02 7.37
N ILE A 41 -6.92 -11.97 8.71
CA ILE A 41 -5.76 -12.32 9.53
C ILE A 41 -5.41 -13.80 9.37
N MET A 42 -6.40 -14.71 9.43
CA MET A 42 -6.15 -16.14 9.23
C MET A 42 -5.55 -16.39 7.85
N TRP A 43 -6.13 -15.81 6.82
CA TRP A 43 -5.62 -15.95 5.45
C TRP A 43 -4.18 -15.40 5.32
N MET A 44 -3.91 -14.27 5.91
CA MET A 44 -2.57 -13.66 5.91
C MET A 44 -1.54 -14.56 6.60
N ILE A 45 -1.89 -15.16 7.75
CA ILE A 45 -1.00 -16.09 8.46
C ILE A 45 -0.62 -17.27 7.55
N PHE A 46 -1.60 -17.92 6.92
CA PHE A 46 -1.33 -19.05 6.02
C PHE A 46 -0.51 -18.63 4.80
N SER A 47 -0.90 -17.54 4.14
CA SER A 47 -0.22 -17.07 2.92
C SER A 47 1.23 -16.64 3.19
N LEU A 48 1.45 -15.86 4.24
CA LEU A 48 2.80 -15.40 4.60
C LEU A 48 3.67 -16.55 5.12
N SER A 49 3.12 -17.46 5.93
CA SER A 49 3.86 -18.64 6.37
C SER A 49 4.29 -19.50 5.19
N GLY A 50 3.41 -19.68 4.20
CA GLY A 50 3.74 -20.39 2.96
C GLY A 50 4.85 -19.69 2.17
N ALA A 51 4.73 -18.37 1.98
CA ALA A 51 5.74 -17.59 1.25
C ALA A 51 7.11 -17.61 1.94
N VAL A 52 7.14 -17.44 3.26
CA VAL A 52 8.39 -17.52 4.05
C VAL A 52 9.00 -18.92 3.96
N SER A 53 8.16 -19.97 4.04
CA SER A 53 8.63 -21.36 3.90
C SER A 53 9.25 -21.62 2.53
N VAL A 54 8.64 -21.14 1.45
CA VAL A 54 9.22 -21.25 0.10
C VAL A 54 10.57 -20.56 0.02
N GLY A 55 10.72 -19.37 0.58
CA GLY A 55 12.00 -18.67 0.62
C GLY A 55 13.07 -19.43 1.42
N PHE A 56 12.71 -19.92 2.61
CA PHE A 56 13.61 -20.62 3.50
C PHE A 56 14.06 -21.97 2.93
N PHE A 57 13.12 -22.82 2.53
CA PHE A 57 13.44 -24.14 1.97
C PHE A 57 14.06 -24.02 0.58
N GLY A 58 13.64 -23.00 -0.20
CA GLY A 58 14.24 -22.74 -1.50
C GLY A 58 15.72 -22.35 -1.39
N ALA A 59 16.07 -21.50 -0.42
CA ALA A 59 17.46 -21.16 -0.17
C ALA A 59 18.31 -22.40 0.19
N ALA A 60 17.77 -23.30 1.03
CA ALA A 60 18.44 -24.56 1.34
C ALA A 60 18.57 -25.48 0.12
N PHE A 61 17.51 -25.61 -0.70
CA PHE A 61 17.54 -26.40 -1.92
C PHE A 61 18.61 -25.93 -2.91
N PHE A 62 18.70 -24.63 -3.14
CA PHE A 62 19.71 -24.07 -4.07
C PHE A 62 21.12 -24.09 -3.49
N ALA A 63 21.31 -24.19 -2.18
CA ALA A 63 22.62 -24.40 -1.57
C ALA A 63 23.18 -25.80 -1.90
N GLU A 64 22.31 -26.80 -2.10
CA GLU A 64 22.69 -28.17 -2.49
C GLU A 64 22.75 -28.38 -4.00
N HIS A 65 22.09 -27.52 -4.80
CA HIS A 65 21.99 -27.60 -6.26
C HIS A 65 22.62 -26.38 -6.90
N ALA A 66 23.95 -26.29 -6.84
CA ALA A 66 24.72 -25.15 -7.33
C ALA A 66 24.58 -24.88 -8.84
N ASP A 67 24.26 -25.92 -9.63
CA ASP A 67 23.99 -25.85 -11.07
C ASP A 67 22.71 -25.05 -11.42
N LEU A 68 21.75 -24.95 -10.47
CA LEU A 68 20.49 -24.25 -10.63
C LEU A 68 20.49 -22.84 -10.02
N VAL A 69 21.57 -22.45 -9.36
CA VAL A 69 21.66 -21.16 -8.61
C VAL A 69 21.68 -19.94 -9.53
N GLY A 70 22.23 -20.04 -10.76
CA GLY A 70 22.48 -18.89 -11.64
C GLY A 70 21.31 -17.90 -11.74
N PRO A 71 20.12 -18.33 -12.18
CA PRO A 71 18.96 -17.42 -12.32
C PRO A 71 18.41 -16.85 -10.99
N VAL A 72 18.61 -17.57 -9.87
CA VAL A 72 18.20 -17.10 -8.52
C VAL A 72 19.22 -16.13 -7.95
N ALA A 73 20.51 -16.32 -8.24
CA ALA A 73 21.57 -15.41 -7.83
C ALA A 73 21.45 -14.03 -8.51
N GLU A 74 20.99 -14.01 -9.78
CA GLU A 74 20.71 -12.78 -10.49
C GLU A 74 19.50 -12.05 -9.94
N ASN A 75 18.44 -12.78 -9.55
CA ASN A 75 17.22 -12.20 -9.02
C ASN A 75 16.51 -13.17 -8.04
N ASN A 76 16.61 -12.87 -6.77
CA ASN A 76 16.03 -13.66 -5.69
C ASN A 76 14.49 -13.76 -5.77
N GLU A 77 13.81 -12.81 -6.43
CA GLU A 77 12.35 -12.81 -6.59
C GLU A 77 11.88 -13.98 -7.47
N ARG A 78 12.77 -14.62 -8.23
CA ARG A 78 12.45 -15.76 -9.10
C ARG A 78 12.40 -17.12 -8.38
N ILE A 79 12.75 -17.18 -7.11
CA ILE A 79 12.90 -18.45 -6.36
C ILE A 79 11.67 -19.34 -6.47
N PHE A 80 10.46 -18.79 -6.30
CA PHE A 80 9.20 -19.55 -6.41
C PHE A 80 8.99 -20.10 -7.82
N ILE A 81 9.25 -19.28 -8.84
CA ILE A 81 9.06 -19.65 -10.24
C ILE A 81 9.99 -20.81 -10.62
N ILE A 82 11.26 -20.72 -10.23
CA ILE A 82 12.27 -21.72 -10.57
C ILE A 82 11.98 -23.03 -9.81
N LEU A 83 11.65 -22.97 -8.52
CA LEU A 83 11.25 -24.14 -7.75
C LEU A 83 10.02 -24.84 -8.36
N ALA A 84 9.03 -24.07 -8.80
CA ALA A 84 7.85 -24.63 -9.43
C ALA A 84 8.18 -25.38 -10.73
N GLN A 85 9.12 -24.88 -11.52
CA GLN A 85 9.56 -25.50 -12.77
C GLN A 85 10.42 -26.75 -12.55
N VAL A 86 11.26 -26.74 -11.51
CA VAL A 86 12.20 -27.83 -11.22
C VAL A 86 11.54 -28.99 -10.47
N LEU A 87 10.69 -28.69 -9.50
CA LEU A 87 10.11 -29.70 -8.60
C LEU A 87 8.84 -30.35 -9.13
N PHE A 88 8.12 -29.69 -10.04
CA PHE A 88 6.81 -30.14 -10.50
C PHE A 88 6.80 -30.44 -12.00
N ASN A 89 5.89 -31.33 -12.40
CA ASN A 89 5.63 -31.58 -13.81
C ASN A 89 5.03 -30.32 -14.49
N PRO A 90 5.08 -30.22 -15.84
CA PRO A 90 4.65 -29.01 -16.56
C PRO A 90 3.19 -28.59 -16.28
N TRP A 91 2.29 -29.52 -16.00
CA TRP A 91 0.88 -29.23 -15.69
C TRP A 91 0.75 -28.50 -14.35
N ILE A 92 1.38 -29.03 -13.30
CA ILE A 92 1.35 -28.42 -11.97
C ILE A 92 2.11 -27.10 -11.99
N ALA A 93 3.27 -27.03 -12.63
CA ALA A 93 4.01 -25.78 -12.80
C ALA A 93 3.17 -24.71 -13.51
N GLY A 94 2.43 -25.08 -14.55
CA GLY A 94 1.50 -24.18 -15.25
C GLY A 94 0.39 -23.63 -14.35
N ILE A 95 -0.20 -24.48 -13.48
CA ILE A 95 -1.20 -24.03 -12.50
C ILE A 95 -0.59 -23.06 -11.50
N LEU A 96 0.60 -23.33 -10.97
CA LEU A 96 1.30 -22.45 -10.03
C LEU A 96 1.64 -21.09 -10.67
N MET A 97 2.09 -21.09 -11.93
CA MET A 97 2.33 -19.85 -12.69
C MET A 97 1.05 -19.06 -12.93
N SER A 98 -0.05 -19.76 -13.25
CA SER A 98 -1.36 -19.12 -13.40
C SER A 98 -1.85 -18.47 -12.10
N ALA A 99 -1.56 -19.09 -10.95
CA ALA A 99 -1.88 -18.52 -9.64
C ALA A 99 -1.09 -17.22 -9.37
N VAL A 100 0.20 -17.18 -9.74
CA VAL A 100 1.01 -15.95 -9.64
C VAL A 100 0.43 -14.85 -10.53
N LEU A 101 0.12 -15.16 -11.79
CA LEU A 101 -0.49 -14.20 -12.71
C LEU A 101 -1.84 -13.70 -12.20
N ALA A 102 -2.69 -14.57 -11.65
CA ALA A 102 -3.97 -14.18 -11.07
C ALA A 102 -3.82 -13.22 -9.90
N ALA A 103 -2.84 -13.46 -9.01
CA ALA A 103 -2.54 -12.56 -7.89
C ALA A 103 -2.08 -11.17 -8.37
N VAL A 104 -1.17 -11.14 -9.35
CA VAL A 104 -0.69 -9.89 -9.96
C VAL A 104 -1.84 -9.13 -10.63
N MET A 105 -2.66 -9.80 -11.44
CA MET A 105 -3.80 -9.17 -12.14
C MET A 105 -4.85 -8.62 -11.18
N SER A 106 -5.12 -9.33 -10.07
CA SER A 106 -6.04 -8.85 -9.03
C SER A 106 -5.58 -7.53 -8.41
N THR A 107 -4.31 -7.43 -8.07
CA THR A 107 -3.73 -6.22 -7.48
C THR A 107 -3.64 -5.09 -8.50
N LEU A 108 -3.15 -5.39 -9.70
CA LEU A 108 -3.01 -4.42 -10.80
C LEU A 108 -4.35 -3.77 -11.16
N SER A 109 -5.40 -4.58 -11.30
CA SER A 109 -6.76 -4.08 -11.63
C SER A 109 -7.27 -3.12 -10.55
N CYS A 110 -7.06 -3.45 -9.27
CA CYS A 110 -7.49 -2.58 -8.18
C CYS A 110 -6.70 -1.26 -8.15
N GLN A 111 -5.39 -1.30 -8.35
CA GLN A 111 -4.55 -0.10 -8.35
C GLN A 111 -4.84 0.80 -9.56
N LEU A 112 -4.97 0.24 -10.75
CA LEU A 112 -5.34 1.00 -11.94
C LEU A 112 -6.70 1.68 -11.79
N LEU A 113 -7.68 0.98 -11.19
CA LEU A 113 -9.00 1.55 -10.94
C LEU A 113 -8.93 2.71 -9.95
N VAL A 114 -8.23 2.56 -8.83
CA VAL A 114 -8.07 3.62 -7.83
C VAL A 114 -7.38 4.84 -8.44
N CYS A 115 -6.26 4.65 -9.14
CA CYS A 115 -5.52 5.76 -9.76
C CYS A 115 -6.36 6.47 -10.83
N SER A 116 -7.03 5.72 -11.70
CA SER A 116 -7.86 6.32 -12.75
C SER A 116 -9.09 7.04 -12.19
N SER A 117 -9.70 6.49 -11.14
CA SER A 117 -10.83 7.11 -10.45
C SER A 117 -10.42 8.43 -9.80
N THR A 118 -9.30 8.45 -9.08
CA THR A 118 -8.76 9.68 -8.47
C THR A 118 -8.46 10.75 -9.52
N LEU A 119 -7.81 10.38 -10.63
CA LEU A 119 -7.56 11.34 -11.71
C LEU A 119 -8.83 11.83 -12.39
N THR A 120 -9.86 10.99 -12.47
CA THR A 120 -11.12 11.33 -13.15
C THR A 120 -12.05 12.13 -12.25
N GLU A 121 -12.35 11.62 -11.04
CA GLU A 121 -13.36 12.21 -10.17
C GLU A 121 -12.78 13.35 -9.31
N ASP A 122 -11.58 13.13 -8.72
CA ASP A 122 -11.02 14.10 -7.77
C ASP A 122 -10.23 15.21 -8.47
N PHE A 123 -9.61 14.92 -9.62
CA PHE A 123 -8.80 15.91 -10.33
C PHE A 123 -9.54 16.48 -11.54
N TYR A 124 -9.89 15.66 -12.55
CA TYR A 124 -10.48 16.17 -13.79
C TYR A 124 -11.85 16.82 -13.57
N ARG A 125 -12.75 16.14 -12.85
CA ARG A 125 -14.09 16.65 -12.56
C ARG A 125 -14.06 17.91 -11.71
N VAL A 126 -13.23 17.94 -10.65
CA VAL A 126 -13.20 19.06 -9.70
C VAL A 126 -12.56 20.30 -10.31
N PHE A 127 -11.44 20.17 -11.00
CA PHE A 127 -10.66 21.32 -11.46
C PHE A 127 -10.96 21.75 -12.92
N PHE A 128 -11.31 20.82 -13.80
CA PHE A 128 -11.45 21.12 -15.21
C PHE A 128 -12.90 21.08 -15.71
N ARG A 129 -13.67 20.11 -15.28
CA ARG A 129 -15.02 19.88 -15.82
C ARG A 129 -16.06 19.55 -14.74
N PRO A 130 -16.45 20.50 -13.86
CA PRO A 130 -17.40 20.25 -12.75
C PRO A 130 -18.77 19.73 -13.20
N LYS A 131 -19.15 19.99 -14.46
CA LYS A 131 -20.43 19.56 -15.04
C LYS A 131 -20.27 18.47 -16.11
N ALA A 132 -19.16 17.70 -16.06
CA ALA A 132 -18.94 16.61 -17.00
C ALA A 132 -20.06 15.55 -16.91
N SER A 133 -20.47 15.04 -18.07
CA SER A 133 -21.44 13.93 -18.13
C SER A 133 -20.81 12.62 -17.65
N GLN A 134 -21.65 11.69 -17.22
CA GLN A 134 -21.17 10.36 -16.80
C GLN A 134 -20.44 9.62 -17.93
N PHE A 135 -20.88 9.81 -19.16
CA PHE A 135 -20.22 9.24 -20.33
C PHE A 135 -18.82 9.85 -20.56
N GLU A 136 -18.69 11.17 -20.41
CA GLU A 136 -17.40 11.87 -20.50
C GLU A 136 -16.42 11.38 -19.42
N LEU A 137 -16.86 11.28 -18.17
CA LEU A 137 -16.05 10.77 -17.06
C LEU A 137 -15.62 9.31 -17.29
N MET A 138 -16.52 8.47 -17.79
CA MET A 138 -16.20 7.09 -18.12
C MET A 138 -15.15 7.00 -19.23
N CYS A 139 -15.28 7.78 -20.31
CA CYS A 139 -14.30 7.79 -21.40
C CYS A 139 -12.93 8.32 -20.92
N PHE A 140 -12.93 9.40 -20.14
CA PHE A 140 -11.71 9.96 -19.57
C PHE A 140 -11.03 8.94 -18.65
N GLY A 141 -11.78 8.27 -17.75
CA GLY A 141 -11.26 7.25 -16.84
C GLY A 141 -10.62 6.07 -17.58
N ARG A 142 -11.26 5.59 -18.66
CA ARG A 142 -10.67 4.54 -19.52
C ARG A 142 -9.35 5.01 -20.16
N GLY A 143 -9.29 6.26 -20.62
CA GLY A 143 -8.07 6.87 -21.14
C GLY A 143 -6.96 6.93 -20.08
N MET A 144 -7.31 7.27 -18.83
CA MET A 144 -6.37 7.30 -17.73
C MET A 144 -5.84 5.91 -17.36
N VAL A 145 -6.68 4.87 -17.37
CA VAL A 145 -6.22 3.48 -17.19
C VAL A 145 -5.14 3.12 -18.21
N LEU A 146 -5.37 3.43 -19.49
CA LEU A 146 -4.38 3.16 -20.55
C LEU A 146 -3.10 3.96 -20.35
N LEU A 147 -3.22 5.24 -20.03
CA LEU A 147 -2.07 6.11 -19.79
C LEU A 147 -1.21 5.61 -18.60
N ILE A 148 -1.84 5.29 -17.50
CA ILE A 148 -1.15 4.77 -16.30
C ILE A 148 -0.49 3.42 -16.61
N ALA A 149 -1.18 2.54 -17.33
CA ALA A 149 -0.63 1.25 -17.73
C ALA A 149 0.62 1.42 -18.63
N LEU A 150 0.59 2.36 -19.58
CA LEU A 150 1.75 2.66 -20.43
C LEU A 150 2.93 3.19 -19.62
N ILE A 151 2.68 4.13 -18.68
CA ILE A 151 3.74 4.63 -17.79
C ILE A 151 4.32 3.50 -16.93
N ALA A 152 3.46 2.63 -16.38
CA ALA A 152 3.90 1.48 -15.59
C ALA A 152 4.77 0.51 -16.42
N ILE A 153 4.39 0.25 -17.67
CA ILE A 153 5.19 -0.57 -18.59
C ILE A 153 6.56 0.07 -18.85
N LEU A 154 6.61 1.38 -19.09
CA LEU A 154 7.88 2.09 -19.32
C LEU A 154 8.81 1.99 -18.10
N ILE A 155 8.27 2.11 -16.88
CA ILE A 155 9.04 1.93 -15.64
C ILE A 155 9.53 0.48 -15.51
N ALA A 156 8.68 -0.49 -15.87
CA ALA A 156 9.00 -1.91 -15.78
C ALA A 156 10.02 -2.40 -16.81
N LEU A 157 10.36 -1.58 -17.83
CA LEU A 157 11.39 -1.92 -18.82
C LEU A 157 12.81 -1.82 -18.28
N ASP A 158 13.04 -1.24 -17.11
CA ASP A 158 14.36 -1.22 -16.48
C ASP A 158 14.69 -2.62 -15.94
N PRO A 159 15.68 -3.33 -16.52
CA PRO A 159 16.01 -4.69 -16.12
C PRO A 159 16.64 -4.80 -14.73
N ASN A 160 17.09 -3.67 -14.15
CA ASN A 160 17.73 -3.64 -12.84
C ASN A 160 16.74 -3.34 -11.71
N SER A 161 15.49 -2.98 -12.05
CA SER A 161 14.48 -2.69 -11.05
C SER A 161 13.95 -3.99 -10.42
N LEU A 162 14.11 -4.11 -9.11
CA LEU A 162 13.46 -5.15 -8.31
C LEU A 162 12.05 -4.70 -7.94
N VAL A 163 11.08 -5.60 -8.09
CA VAL A 163 9.66 -5.32 -7.75
C VAL A 163 9.55 -4.89 -6.29
N PHE A 164 10.25 -5.57 -5.38
CA PHE A 164 10.27 -5.23 -3.97
C PHE A 164 10.75 -3.79 -3.70
N GLY A 165 11.78 -3.33 -4.41
CA GLY A 165 12.31 -1.96 -4.29
C GLY A 165 11.27 -0.90 -4.68
N LEU A 166 10.61 -1.08 -5.83
CA LEU A 166 9.56 -0.17 -6.30
C LEU A 166 8.35 -0.15 -5.35
N VAL A 167 7.92 -1.34 -4.92
CA VAL A 167 6.77 -1.47 -4.02
C VAL A 167 7.09 -0.86 -2.66
N SER A 168 8.26 -1.11 -2.08
CA SER A 168 8.62 -0.58 -0.77
C SER A 168 8.68 0.95 -0.76
N TYR A 169 9.22 1.56 -1.81
CA TYR A 169 9.25 3.01 -1.92
C TYR A 169 7.85 3.65 -2.01
N ALA A 170 6.99 3.12 -2.88
CA ALA A 170 5.61 3.57 -2.99
C ALA A 170 4.83 3.32 -1.68
N TRP A 171 5.05 2.16 -1.04
CA TRP A 171 4.45 1.79 0.23
C TRP A 171 4.82 2.76 1.35
N ALA A 172 6.09 3.16 1.42
CA ALA A 172 6.56 4.18 2.37
C ALA A 172 5.92 5.54 2.10
N GLY A 173 5.85 5.97 0.85
CA GLY A 173 5.28 7.25 0.45
C GLY A 173 3.82 7.40 0.90
N PHE A 174 2.97 6.46 0.53
CA PHE A 174 1.57 6.47 0.96
C PHE A 174 1.42 6.23 2.46
N GLY A 175 2.17 5.28 3.02
CA GLY A 175 2.11 4.94 4.43
C GLY A 175 2.47 6.11 5.35
N ALA A 176 3.52 6.85 5.02
CA ALA A 176 3.95 8.01 5.81
C ALA A 176 3.07 9.25 5.61
N ALA A 177 2.54 9.46 4.39
CA ALA A 177 1.70 10.61 4.11
C ALA A 177 0.27 10.46 4.71
N PHE A 178 -0.35 9.31 4.52
CA PHE A 178 -1.76 9.11 4.89
C PHE A 178 -1.96 8.31 6.16
N GLY A 179 -1.04 7.41 6.52
CA GLY A 179 -1.17 6.54 7.70
C GLY A 179 -1.39 7.32 9.00
N PRO A 180 -0.53 8.29 9.36
CA PRO A 180 -0.71 9.11 10.54
C PRO A 180 -2.01 9.89 10.53
N VAL A 181 -2.43 10.41 9.38
CA VAL A 181 -3.68 11.16 9.23
C VAL A 181 -4.89 10.29 9.55
N ILE A 182 -4.94 9.08 9.02
CA ILE A 182 -6.02 8.13 9.27
C ILE A 182 -6.03 7.71 10.76
N LEU A 183 -4.89 7.27 11.27
CA LEU A 183 -4.81 6.80 12.67
C LEU A 183 -5.17 7.92 13.65
N ILE A 184 -4.50 9.07 13.56
CA ILE A 184 -4.72 10.17 14.49
C ILE A 184 -6.14 10.72 14.34
N GLY A 185 -6.67 10.80 13.11
CA GLY A 185 -8.04 11.25 12.84
C GLY A 185 -9.11 10.37 13.48
N LEU A 186 -8.86 9.06 13.62
CA LEU A 186 -9.76 8.12 14.28
C LEU A 186 -9.67 8.15 15.82
N TRP A 187 -8.52 8.60 16.37
CA TRP A 187 -8.25 8.48 17.81
C TRP A 187 -8.20 9.82 18.53
N TRP A 188 -7.97 10.92 17.82
CA TRP A 188 -7.77 12.22 18.43
C TRP A 188 -8.75 13.29 17.90
N LYS A 189 -9.75 13.61 18.68
CA LYS A 189 -10.84 14.54 18.37
C LYS A 189 -10.37 15.96 18.01
N ARG A 190 -9.17 16.38 18.46
CA ARG A 190 -8.62 17.73 18.24
C ARG A 190 -7.96 17.90 16.87
N MET A 191 -7.73 16.81 16.12
CA MET A 191 -7.16 16.89 14.79
C MET A 191 -8.05 17.72 13.85
N ASN A 192 -7.44 18.66 13.13
CA ASN A 192 -8.13 19.54 12.19
C ASN A 192 -7.56 19.43 10.77
N ARG A 193 -8.19 20.15 9.82
CA ARG A 193 -7.78 20.14 8.41
C ARG A 193 -6.32 20.57 8.20
N SER A 194 -5.89 21.64 8.90
CA SER A 194 -4.53 22.17 8.76
C SER A 194 -3.48 21.17 9.24
N GLY A 195 -3.74 20.49 10.37
CA GLY A 195 -2.89 19.44 10.88
C GLY A 195 -2.80 18.23 9.95
N ALA A 196 -3.94 17.81 9.38
CA ALA A 196 -3.96 16.72 8.42
C ALA A 196 -3.12 17.03 7.18
N LEU A 197 -3.28 18.22 6.60
CA LEU A 197 -2.49 18.67 5.45
C LEU A 197 -0.99 18.76 5.78
N ALA A 198 -0.64 19.30 6.94
CA ALA A 198 0.75 19.38 7.38
C ALA A 198 1.36 17.97 7.51
N GLY A 199 0.65 17.02 8.09
CA GLY A 199 1.07 15.63 8.19
C GLY A 199 1.32 14.98 6.84
N MET A 200 0.40 15.14 5.89
CA MET A 200 0.56 14.62 4.54
C MET A 200 1.81 15.17 3.85
N VAL A 201 2.00 16.50 3.90
CA VAL A 201 3.14 17.17 3.26
C VAL A 201 4.46 16.75 3.91
N VAL A 202 4.53 16.79 5.24
CA VAL A 202 5.73 16.41 5.98
C VAL A 202 6.06 14.93 5.79
N GLY A 203 5.06 14.05 5.84
CA GLY A 203 5.26 12.61 5.62
C GLY A 203 5.81 12.31 4.23
N ALA A 204 5.18 12.84 3.18
CA ALA A 204 5.64 12.68 1.82
C ALA A 204 7.04 13.26 1.60
N ALA A 205 7.29 14.50 2.04
CA ALA A 205 8.59 15.15 1.89
C ALA A 205 9.69 14.38 2.63
N THR A 206 9.40 13.87 3.84
CA THR A 206 10.36 13.09 4.60
C THR A 206 10.75 11.81 3.87
N VAL A 207 9.81 11.08 3.30
CA VAL A 207 10.11 9.87 2.54
C VAL A 207 10.99 10.17 1.33
N LEU A 208 10.67 11.22 0.55
CA LEU A 208 11.47 11.64 -0.61
C LEU A 208 12.90 11.99 -0.22
N ILE A 209 13.07 12.80 0.83
CA ILE A 209 14.38 13.23 1.31
C ILE A 209 15.16 12.05 1.89
N TRP A 210 14.53 11.24 2.73
CA TRP A 210 15.17 10.11 3.40
C TRP A 210 15.62 9.04 2.41
N HIS A 211 14.80 8.74 1.42
CA HIS A 211 15.15 7.81 0.35
C HIS A 211 16.38 8.25 -0.45
N HIS A 212 16.47 9.57 -0.75
CA HIS A 212 17.61 10.11 -1.49
C HIS A 212 18.93 10.01 -0.70
N PHE A 213 18.91 10.26 0.60
CA PHE A 213 20.11 10.25 1.44
C PHE A 213 20.40 8.91 2.10
N ALA A 214 19.45 7.97 2.10
CA ALA A 214 19.54 6.63 2.70
C ALA A 214 20.12 6.62 4.14
N TRP A 215 19.74 7.59 4.98
CA TRP A 215 20.31 7.79 6.31
C TRP A 215 20.15 6.55 7.20
N PHE A 216 21.25 6.12 7.78
CA PHE A 216 21.33 5.00 8.75
C PHE A 216 20.86 3.64 8.22
N GLY A 217 20.57 3.48 6.92
CA GLY A 217 19.96 2.28 6.36
C GLY A 217 18.58 1.97 6.96
N LEU A 218 17.91 2.97 7.50
CA LEU A 218 16.58 2.87 8.09
C LEU A 218 15.52 3.08 7.02
N TYR A 219 14.51 2.19 7.00
CA TYR A 219 13.41 2.29 6.07
C TYR A 219 12.63 3.59 6.24
N GLU A 220 12.51 4.35 5.16
CA GLU A 220 12.01 5.72 5.12
C GLU A 220 10.58 5.93 5.64
N ILE A 221 9.78 4.88 5.68
CA ILE A 221 8.43 4.96 6.24
C ILE A 221 8.44 5.35 7.73
N LEU A 222 9.43 4.86 8.49
CA LEU A 222 9.47 5.08 9.93
C LEU A 222 9.68 6.56 10.29
N PRO A 223 10.76 7.23 9.82
CA PRO A 223 10.93 8.66 10.07
C PRO A 223 9.79 9.49 9.45
N GLY A 224 9.31 9.12 8.26
CA GLY A 224 8.18 9.78 7.63
C GLY A 224 6.91 9.73 8.47
N PHE A 225 6.58 8.56 8.99
CA PHE A 225 5.41 8.36 9.85
C PHE A 225 5.50 9.15 11.17
N ILE A 226 6.66 9.13 11.81
CA ILE A 226 6.90 9.84 13.08
C ILE A 226 6.82 11.35 12.86
N LEU A 227 7.53 11.89 11.87
CA LEU A 227 7.54 13.33 11.61
C LEU A 227 6.18 13.84 11.13
N ALA A 228 5.46 13.06 10.33
CA ALA A 228 4.07 13.37 9.96
C ALA A 228 3.17 13.44 11.19
N SER A 229 3.29 12.47 12.10
CA SER A 229 2.50 12.47 13.36
C SER A 229 2.81 13.70 14.21
N ILE A 230 4.07 14.04 14.38
CA ILE A 230 4.48 15.25 15.12
C ILE A 230 3.89 16.50 14.45
N ALA A 231 3.99 16.61 13.12
CA ALA A 231 3.44 17.76 12.37
C ALA A 231 1.91 17.87 12.56
N ILE A 232 1.18 16.76 12.55
CA ILE A 232 -0.27 16.74 12.81
C ILE A 232 -0.57 17.31 14.20
N PHE A 233 0.12 16.82 15.23
CA PHE A 233 -0.11 17.29 16.60
C PHE A 233 0.23 18.78 16.76
N VAL A 234 1.41 19.19 16.32
CA VAL A 234 1.88 20.58 16.47
C VAL A 234 0.95 21.54 15.74
N VAL A 235 0.68 21.29 14.45
CA VAL A 235 -0.13 22.20 13.64
C VAL A 235 -1.59 22.21 14.10
N SER A 236 -2.15 21.07 14.47
CA SER A 236 -3.52 21.05 14.99
C SER A 236 -3.67 21.81 16.32
N LEU A 237 -2.65 21.79 17.18
CA LEU A 237 -2.68 22.55 18.43
C LEU A 237 -2.46 24.06 18.21
N MET A 238 -1.73 24.44 17.17
CA MET A 238 -1.44 25.85 16.84
C MET A 238 -2.52 26.52 16.00
N THR A 239 -3.45 25.76 15.46
CA THR A 239 -4.51 26.26 14.57
C THR A 239 -5.89 26.12 15.21
N GLU A 240 -6.91 26.68 14.56
CA GLU A 240 -8.30 26.67 15.03
C GLU A 240 -8.79 25.26 15.34
N GLU A 241 -9.72 25.18 16.28
CA GLU A 241 -10.35 23.91 16.60
C GLU A 241 -11.13 23.33 15.43
N PRO A 242 -11.28 21.97 15.37
CA PRO A 242 -12.16 21.34 14.40
C PRO A 242 -13.57 21.88 14.51
N SER A 243 -14.28 21.99 13.39
CA SER A 243 -15.68 22.40 13.36
C SER A 243 -16.56 21.47 14.20
N ASP A 244 -17.68 21.98 14.67
CA ASP A 244 -18.63 21.20 15.49
C ASP A 244 -19.15 19.97 14.72
N ASP A 245 -19.31 20.07 13.40
CA ASP A 245 -19.67 18.93 12.54
C ASP A 245 -18.60 17.83 12.56
N MET A 246 -17.31 18.19 12.51
CA MET A 246 -16.21 17.22 12.61
C MET A 246 -16.19 16.55 13.99
N LYS A 247 -16.39 17.31 15.06
CA LYS A 247 -16.46 16.78 16.43
C LYS A 247 -17.63 15.81 16.60
N LYS A 248 -18.81 16.16 16.06
CA LYS A 248 -20.00 15.32 16.07
C LYS A 248 -19.83 14.01 15.29
N ASN A 249 -19.23 14.11 14.10
CA ASN A 249 -18.92 12.92 13.29
C ASN A 249 -17.94 11.98 14.02
N PHE A 250 -16.91 12.53 14.66
CA PHE A 250 -15.98 11.75 15.47
C PHE A 250 -16.70 11.01 16.60
N GLU A 251 -17.59 11.67 17.35
CA GLU A 251 -18.37 11.06 18.44
C GLU A 251 -19.32 9.97 17.93
N THR A 252 -19.96 10.20 16.78
CA THR A 252 -20.83 9.20 16.16
C THR A 252 -20.06 7.92 15.81
N VAL A 253 -18.87 8.06 15.23
CA VAL A 253 -18.00 6.92 14.89
C VAL A 253 -17.50 6.23 16.16
N ALA A 254 -17.05 6.99 17.15
CA ALA A 254 -16.53 6.44 18.41
C ALA A 254 -17.61 5.62 19.14
N THR A 255 -18.85 6.12 19.20
CA THR A 255 -19.99 5.40 19.79
C THR A 255 -20.29 4.11 19.00
N ALA A 256 -20.36 4.20 17.68
CA ALA A 256 -20.66 3.04 16.85
C ALA A 256 -19.60 1.92 16.94
N VAL A 257 -18.34 2.28 17.19
CA VAL A 257 -17.24 1.30 17.40
C VAL A 257 -17.32 0.68 18.80
N HIS A 258 -17.76 1.44 19.80
CA HIS A 258 -17.89 0.93 21.17
C HIS A 258 -19.00 -0.13 21.30
N ASP A 259 -20.02 -0.08 20.45
CA ASP A 259 -21.16 -1.01 20.42
C ASP A 259 -20.87 -2.30 19.63
N LEU A 260 -19.65 -2.53 19.14
CA LEU A 260 -19.16 -3.74 18.43
C LEU A 260 -18.50 -4.74 19.37
#